data_679dcbe465897f5e69556642fd2c0ead
#
_entry.id   679dcbe465897f5e69556642fd2c0ead
#
_cell.length_a   1.000
_cell.length_b   1.000
_cell.length_c   1.000
_cell.angle_alpha   90.00
_cell.angle_beta   90.00
_cell.angle_gamma   90.00
#
_symmetry.space_group_name_H-M   'P 1'
#
loop_
_entity.id
_entity.type
_entity.pdbx_description
1 polymer ?
#
loop_
_entity_poly.entity_id
_entity_poly.type
_entity_poly.pdbx_seq_one_letter_code
_entity_poly.pdbx_strand_id
1 'polypeptide(L)'
;MTDTNVFQLSQPGTFADPLTEVLRNGARALLAQAVEAEVAALLSGHADEMTEDGRQRLMRHGHLPEREIMTGIGPVAVRCPRVRDRVGEGSKRIRFSSAILPPYARRSKSLEVLIPILYLKGISTGDFGEALIALLGKDAGGLSASTIVCRRSAA
;
A
#
# COMPACT_ATOMS: atom_id res chain seq x y z
N MET A 1 49.85 -1.98 24.93
CA MET A 1 48.95 -2.12 23.75
C MET A 1 47.56 -2.26 24.28
N THR A 2 46.81 -1.18 24.22
CA THR A 2 45.42 -1.13 24.69
C THR A 2 44.53 -1.31 23.45
N ASP A 3 43.97 -2.52 23.31
CA ASP A 3 42.92 -2.77 22.29
C ASP A 3 41.69 -1.96 22.63
N THR A 4 41.51 -0.87 21.92
CA THR A 4 40.31 -0.06 22.00
C THR A 4 39.24 -0.82 21.23
N ASN A 5 38.41 -1.57 21.93
CA ASN A 5 37.25 -2.26 21.38
C ASN A 5 36.21 -1.21 21.02
N VAL A 6 36.29 -0.69 19.80
CA VAL A 6 35.29 0.23 19.25
C VAL A 6 34.08 -0.60 18.85
N PHE A 7 33.10 -0.68 19.73
CA PHE A 7 31.76 -1.14 19.34
C PHE A 7 31.16 -0.12 18.36
N GLN A 8 31.19 -0.45 17.08
CA GLN A 8 30.35 0.26 16.11
C GLN A 8 28.90 -0.02 16.47
N LEU A 9 28.27 0.95 17.10
CA LEU A 9 26.81 0.97 17.25
C LEU A 9 26.22 1.06 15.85
N SER A 10 25.75 -0.06 15.32
CA SER A 10 25.01 -0.10 14.08
C SER A 10 23.77 0.80 14.23
N GLN A 11 23.64 1.77 13.34
CA GLN A 11 22.45 2.64 13.35
C GLN A 11 21.18 1.78 13.28
N PRO A 12 20.11 2.14 13.99
CA PRO A 12 18.86 1.35 14.07
C PRO A 12 18.24 0.98 12.71
N GLY A 13 18.69 1.59 11.65
CA GLY A 13 18.20 1.32 10.30
C GLY A 13 18.93 0.22 9.51
N THR A 14 19.94 -0.47 10.07
CA THR A 14 20.73 -1.49 9.37
C THR A 14 20.44 -2.93 9.79
N PHE A 15 19.54 -3.14 10.74
CA PHE A 15 19.12 -4.48 11.09
C PHE A 15 18.26 -5.09 9.97
N ALA A 16 18.78 -6.12 9.31
CA ALA A 16 17.96 -7.04 8.54
C ALA A 16 17.12 -7.84 9.54
N ASP A 17 15.84 -7.60 9.60
CA ASP A 17 14.91 -8.37 10.40
C ASP A 17 14.24 -9.44 9.53
N PRO A 18 14.68 -10.70 9.60
CA PRO A 18 14.11 -11.79 8.81
C PRO A 18 12.61 -11.98 9.05
N LEU A 19 12.14 -11.72 10.28
CA LEU A 19 10.73 -11.83 10.61
C LEU A 19 9.90 -10.79 9.84
N THR A 20 10.32 -9.54 9.85
CA THR A 20 9.65 -8.47 9.10
C THR A 20 9.65 -8.75 7.60
N GLU A 21 10.73 -9.30 7.03
CA GLU A 21 10.77 -9.68 5.62
C GLU A 21 9.77 -10.80 5.30
N VAL A 22 9.66 -11.82 6.13
CA VAL A 22 8.65 -12.89 5.96
C VAL A 22 7.24 -12.31 6.04
N LEU A 23 6.98 -11.43 7.00
CA LEU A 23 5.67 -10.76 7.13
C LEU A 23 5.34 -9.91 5.90
N ARG A 24 6.29 -9.14 5.37
CA ARG A 24 6.09 -8.34 4.15
C ARG A 24 5.81 -9.22 2.93
N ASN A 25 6.56 -10.29 2.77
CA ASN A 25 6.37 -11.22 1.65
C ASN A 25 5.01 -11.94 1.75
N GLY A 26 4.62 -12.36 2.96
CA GLY A 26 3.31 -12.91 3.23
C GLY A 26 2.19 -11.91 2.94
N ALA A 27 2.33 -10.66 3.38
CA ALA A 27 1.36 -9.60 3.11
C ALA A 27 1.20 -9.33 1.60
N ARG A 28 2.29 -9.28 0.82
CA ARG A 28 2.23 -9.14 -0.64
C ARG A 28 1.46 -10.28 -1.29
N ALA A 29 1.77 -11.52 -0.90
CA ALA A 29 1.13 -12.70 -1.47
C ALA A 29 -0.38 -12.73 -1.14
N LEU A 30 -0.75 -12.48 0.11
CA LEU A 30 -2.14 -12.44 0.55
C LEU A 30 -2.94 -11.31 -0.11
N LEU A 31 -2.37 -10.12 -0.21
CA LEU A 31 -3.00 -9.00 -0.91
C LEU A 31 -3.21 -9.29 -2.39
N ALA A 32 -2.22 -9.88 -3.06
CA ALA A 32 -2.36 -10.27 -4.47
C ALA A 32 -3.50 -11.28 -4.64
N GLN A 33 -3.57 -12.31 -3.81
CA GLN A 33 -4.64 -13.32 -3.85
C GLN A 33 -6.02 -12.70 -3.57
N ALA A 34 -6.12 -11.81 -2.58
CA ALA A 34 -7.39 -11.19 -2.22
C ALA A 34 -7.91 -10.29 -3.34
N VAL A 35 -7.05 -9.50 -3.97
CA VAL A 35 -7.43 -8.62 -5.09
C VAL A 35 -7.76 -9.44 -6.35
N GLU A 36 -7.05 -10.55 -6.61
CA GLU A 36 -7.40 -11.47 -7.68
C GLU A 36 -8.77 -12.12 -7.46
N ALA A 37 -9.12 -12.46 -6.23
CA ALA A 37 -10.44 -12.97 -5.90
C ALA A 37 -11.54 -11.92 -6.15
N GLU A 38 -11.30 -10.65 -5.86
CA GLU A 38 -12.25 -9.56 -6.20
C GLU A 38 -12.47 -9.45 -7.71
N VAL A 39 -11.40 -9.55 -8.51
CA VAL A 39 -11.52 -9.54 -9.98
C VAL A 39 -12.26 -10.75 -10.49
N ALA A 40 -11.95 -11.94 -9.97
CA ALA A 40 -12.64 -13.17 -10.35
C ALA A 40 -14.13 -13.08 -10.04
N ALA A 41 -14.52 -12.54 -8.89
CA ALA A 41 -15.90 -12.32 -8.51
C ALA A 41 -16.61 -11.34 -9.47
N LEU A 42 -15.94 -10.22 -9.84
CA LEU A 42 -16.48 -9.27 -10.80
C LEU A 42 -16.70 -9.92 -12.17
N LEU A 43 -15.73 -10.66 -12.68
CA LEU A 43 -15.83 -11.32 -13.98
C LEU A 43 -16.90 -12.40 -13.99
N SER A 44 -17.03 -13.18 -12.91
CA SER A 44 -18.06 -14.20 -12.76
C SER A 44 -19.46 -13.59 -12.71
N GLY A 45 -19.62 -12.45 -12.02
CA GLY A 45 -20.90 -11.74 -11.93
C GLY A 45 -21.40 -11.19 -13.28
N HIS A 46 -20.51 -11.07 -14.28
CA HIS A 46 -20.83 -10.58 -15.62
C HIS A 46 -20.53 -11.62 -16.72
N ALA A 47 -20.43 -12.89 -16.34
CA ALA A 47 -20.05 -13.96 -17.27
C ALA A 47 -21.09 -14.15 -18.39
N ASP A 48 -22.35 -13.88 -18.12
CA ASP A 48 -23.47 -14.03 -19.07
C ASP A 48 -23.59 -12.82 -20.03
N GLU A 49 -22.90 -11.73 -19.75
CA GLU A 49 -22.90 -10.55 -20.60
C GLU A 49 -21.96 -10.70 -21.78
N MET A 50 -22.55 -10.92 -22.97
CA MET A 50 -21.80 -11.08 -24.21
C MET A 50 -21.87 -9.81 -25.07
N THR A 51 -20.84 -9.61 -25.89
CA THR A 51 -20.85 -8.62 -26.97
C THR A 51 -21.62 -9.17 -28.18
N GLU A 52 -21.97 -8.30 -29.14
CA GLU A 52 -22.61 -8.71 -30.40
C GLU A 52 -21.81 -9.77 -31.16
N ASP A 53 -20.47 -9.77 -30.98
CA ASP A 53 -19.55 -10.75 -31.57
C ASP A 53 -19.49 -12.07 -30.78
N GLY A 54 -20.32 -12.29 -29.76
CA GLY A 54 -20.33 -13.50 -28.93
C GLY A 54 -19.13 -13.64 -27.99
N ARG A 55 -18.44 -12.54 -27.67
CA ARG A 55 -17.32 -12.52 -26.71
C ARG A 55 -17.79 -11.98 -25.36
N GLN A 56 -17.15 -12.40 -24.30
CA GLN A 56 -17.42 -11.83 -22.97
C GLN A 56 -17.22 -10.31 -22.97
N ARG A 57 -18.17 -9.59 -22.39
CA ARG A 57 -18.14 -8.12 -22.25
C ARG A 57 -16.94 -7.66 -21.41
N LEU A 58 -16.74 -8.27 -20.24
CA LEU A 58 -15.61 -7.96 -19.37
C LEU A 58 -14.47 -8.95 -19.59
N MET A 59 -13.27 -8.41 -19.67
CA MET A 59 -12.06 -9.21 -19.75
C MET A 59 -10.95 -8.65 -18.89
N ARG A 60 -10.11 -9.55 -18.39
CA ARG A 60 -8.87 -9.15 -17.72
C ARG A 60 -7.92 -8.48 -18.73
N HIS A 61 -7.29 -7.39 -18.32
CA HIS A 61 -6.42 -6.59 -19.19
C HIS A 61 -5.14 -6.15 -18.46
N GLY A 62 -4.33 -7.12 -18.07
CA GLY A 62 -3.06 -6.86 -17.38
C GLY A 62 -3.23 -6.26 -15.98
N HIS A 63 -2.24 -5.49 -15.56
CA HIS A 63 -2.17 -4.85 -14.26
C HIS A 63 -1.89 -3.34 -14.39
N LEU A 64 -2.23 -2.59 -13.36
CA LEU A 64 -1.75 -1.24 -13.18
C LEU A 64 -0.25 -1.27 -12.80
N PRO A 65 0.47 -0.14 -12.96
CA PRO A 65 1.83 -0.01 -12.44
C PRO A 65 1.88 -0.37 -10.95
N GLU A 66 3.00 -0.96 -10.56
CA GLU A 66 3.27 -1.25 -9.16
C GLU A 66 3.29 0.05 -8.35
N ARG A 67 2.72 0.01 -7.16
CA ARG A 67 2.76 1.11 -6.20
C ARG A 67 3.02 0.57 -4.80
N GLU A 68 3.65 1.39 -3.99
CA GLU A 68 3.86 1.07 -2.58
C GLU A 68 2.75 1.65 -1.71
N ILE A 69 2.32 0.83 -0.75
CA ILE A 69 1.41 1.25 0.31
C ILE A 69 2.15 1.11 1.63
N MET A 70 2.27 2.20 2.37
CA MET A 70 2.86 2.20 3.69
C MET A 70 1.91 1.54 4.70
N THR A 71 2.40 0.53 5.40
CA THR A 71 1.65 -0.24 6.38
C THR A 71 2.40 -0.30 7.71
N GLY A 72 1.78 -0.87 8.75
CA GLY A 72 2.41 -1.08 10.05
C GLY A 72 3.62 -2.03 10.04
N ILE A 73 3.85 -2.75 8.94
CA ILE A 73 5.03 -3.61 8.73
C ILE A 73 6.00 -3.02 7.70
N GLY A 74 5.87 -1.73 7.41
CA GLY A 74 6.64 -1.02 6.40
C GLY A 74 5.94 -0.96 5.03
N PRO A 75 6.69 -0.59 3.97
CA PRO A 75 6.15 -0.49 2.62
C PRO A 75 5.83 -1.86 2.03
N VAL A 76 4.64 -2.00 1.47
CA VAL A 76 4.20 -3.19 0.75
C VAL A 76 3.92 -2.83 -0.70
N ALA A 77 4.68 -3.40 -1.61
CA ALA A 77 4.49 -3.22 -3.04
C ALA A 77 3.26 -4.00 -3.50
N VAL A 78 2.37 -3.35 -4.25
CA VAL A 78 1.12 -3.94 -4.73
C VAL A 78 0.89 -3.64 -6.21
N ARG A 79 0.31 -4.61 -6.91
CA ARG A 79 -0.12 -4.49 -8.30
C ARG A 79 -1.61 -4.79 -8.37
N CYS A 80 -2.38 -3.85 -8.86
CA CYS A 80 -3.82 -4.03 -9.02
C CYS A 80 -4.14 -4.50 -10.45
N PRO A 81 -4.90 -5.59 -10.64
CA PRO A 81 -5.31 -6.03 -11.95
C PRO A 81 -6.28 -5.03 -12.60
N ARG A 82 -6.32 -5.02 -13.92
CA ARG A 82 -7.23 -4.19 -14.71
C ARG A 82 -8.27 -5.06 -15.40
N VAL A 83 -9.47 -4.54 -15.47
CA VAL A 83 -10.55 -5.12 -16.26
C VAL A 83 -10.92 -4.15 -17.38
N ARG A 84 -11.14 -4.68 -18.58
CA ARG A 84 -11.60 -3.94 -19.75
C ARG A 84 -13.04 -4.31 -20.06
N ASP A 85 -13.91 -3.31 -20.13
CA ASP A 85 -15.24 -3.43 -20.70
C ASP A 85 -15.15 -3.16 -22.22
N ARG A 86 -15.67 -4.06 -23.02
CA ARG A 86 -15.65 -3.97 -24.49
C ARG A 86 -16.80 -3.19 -25.08
N VAL A 87 -17.90 -3.10 -24.34
CA VAL A 87 -19.16 -2.49 -24.82
C VAL A 87 -19.41 -1.12 -24.20
N GLY A 88 -19.05 -0.95 -22.93
CA GLY A 88 -19.35 0.27 -22.19
C GLY A 88 -18.59 1.50 -22.70
N GLU A 89 -19.32 2.57 -22.96
CA GLU A 89 -18.76 3.88 -23.32
C GLU A 89 -19.04 4.92 -22.22
N GLY A 90 -18.08 5.83 -22.03
CA GLY A 90 -18.21 6.93 -21.10
C GLY A 90 -18.52 6.49 -19.66
N SER A 91 -19.60 6.99 -19.09
CA SER A 91 -20.04 6.72 -17.70
C SER A 91 -20.64 5.33 -17.52
N LYS A 92 -21.08 4.68 -18.59
CA LYS A 92 -21.66 3.30 -18.57
C LYS A 92 -20.60 2.21 -18.54
N ARG A 93 -19.32 2.57 -18.66
CA ARG A 93 -18.22 1.63 -18.66
C ARG A 93 -18.01 1.03 -17.28
N ILE A 94 -18.05 -0.30 -17.20
CA ILE A 94 -17.73 -1.05 -15.98
C ILE A 94 -16.21 -1.00 -15.76
N ARG A 95 -15.81 -0.54 -14.58
CA ARG A 95 -14.40 -0.47 -14.18
C ARG A 95 -14.21 -1.26 -12.90
N PHE A 96 -13.14 -2.02 -12.84
CA PHE A 96 -12.73 -2.65 -11.60
C PHE A 96 -12.13 -1.62 -10.65
N SER A 97 -12.62 -1.61 -9.43
CA SER A 97 -12.04 -0.88 -8.30
C SER A 97 -12.02 -1.82 -7.11
N SER A 98 -10.83 -2.12 -6.61
CA SER A 98 -10.69 -2.98 -5.45
C SER A 98 -11.18 -2.28 -4.18
N ALA A 99 -11.97 -2.96 -3.38
CA ALA A 99 -12.40 -2.49 -2.06
C ALA A 99 -11.25 -2.57 -1.04
N ILE A 100 -10.36 -3.55 -1.22
CA ILE A 100 -9.19 -3.77 -0.35
C ILE A 100 -8.11 -2.73 -0.64
N LEU A 101 -7.88 -2.43 -1.92
CA LEU A 101 -6.85 -1.50 -2.39
C LEU A 101 -7.44 -0.30 -3.12
N PRO A 102 -8.05 0.67 -2.42
CA PRO A 102 -8.58 1.87 -3.07
C PRO A 102 -7.51 2.57 -3.93
N PRO A 103 -7.86 3.13 -5.09
CA PRO A 103 -6.90 3.64 -6.08
C PRO A 103 -5.97 4.73 -5.52
N TYR A 104 -6.41 5.47 -4.53
CA TYR A 104 -5.65 6.58 -3.92
C TYR A 104 -5.03 6.24 -2.56
N ALA A 105 -5.20 5.01 -2.06
CA ALA A 105 -4.60 4.61 -0.81
C ALA A 105 -3.07 4.58 -0.93
N ARG A 106 -2.38 5.38 -0.12
CA ARG A 106 -0.91 5.41 0.01
C ARG A 106 -0.44 4.81 1.33
N ARG A 107 -1.35 4.65 2.29
CA ARG A 107 -1.08 4.09 3.61
C ARG A 107 -2.31 3.36 4.14
N SER A 108 -2.06 2.46 5.10
CA SER A 108 -3.12 1.79 5.82
C SER A 108 -3.85 2.78 6.74
N LYS A 109 -5.13 2.53 7.00
CA LYS A 109 -5.93 3.35 7.94
C LYS A 109 -5.33 3.38 9.34
N SER A 110 -4.72 2.29 9.80
CA SER A 110 -4.04 2.24 11.09
C SER A 110 -2.91 3.28 11.20
N LEU A 111 -2.11 3.46 10.15
CA LEU A 111 -1.10 4.52 10.12
C LEU A 111 -1.71 5.93 10.05
N GLU A 112 -2.81 6.09 9.33
CA GLU A 112 -3.50 7.37 9.25
C GLU A 112 -4.04 7.84 10.61
N VAL A 113 -4.43 6.90 11.47
CA VAL A 113 -4.87 7.20 12.85
C VAL A 113 -3.66 7.37 13.77
N LEU A 114 -2.60 6.60 13.59
CA LEU A 114 -1.41 6.64 14.44
C LEU A 114 -0.69 7.99 14.36
N ILE A 115 -0.54 8.57 13.17
CA ILE A 115 0.20 9.82 12.96
C ILE A 115 -0.31 10.98 13.82
N PRO A 116 -1.62 11.31 13.84
CA PRO A 116 -2.14 12.34 14.72
C PRO A 116 -1.93 12.05 16.22
N ILE A 117 -2.03 10.78 16.63
CA ILE A 117 -1.82 10.37 18.03
C ILE A 117 -0.38 10.65 18.47
N LEU A 118 0.60 10.29 17.63
CA LEU A 118 2.01 10.56 17.91
C LEU A 118 2.27 12.06 18.04
N TYR A 119 1.65 12.87 17.19
CA TYR A 119 1.72 14.33 17.30
C TYR A 119 1.15 14.87 18.60
N LEU A 120 -0.03 14.39 19.01
CA LEU A 120 -0.66 14.78 20.29
C LEU A 120 0.14 14.33 21.51
N LYS A 121 0.98 13.30 21.39
CA LYS A 121 1.89 12.84 22.43
C LYS A 121 3.19 13.63 22.50
N GLY A 122 3.35 14.67 21.69
CA GLY A 122 4.45 15.62 21.76
C GLY A 122 5.65 15.29 20.89
N ILE A 123 5.54 14.35 19.96
CA ILE A 123 6.58 14.12 18.95
C ILE A 123 6.56 15.31 17.99
N SER A 124 7.69 16.04 17.91
CA SER A 124 7.79 17.19 17.02
C SER A 124 7.71 16.78 15.54
N THR A 125 7.30 17.70 14.68
CA THR A 125 7.22 17.44 13.23
C THR A 125 8.58 17.10 12.63
N GLY A 126 9.69 17.55 13.24
CA GLY A 126 11.06 17.19 12.84
C GLY A 126 11.41 15.75 13.17
N ASP A 127 10.94 15.25 14.30
CA ASP A 127 11.28 13.91 14.83
C ASP A 127 10.35 12.82 14.28
N PHE A 128 9.29 13.21 13.58
CA PHE A 128 8.32 12.25 13.00
C PHE A 128 8.97 11.28 12.02
N GLY A 129 9.86 11.78 11.18
CA GLY A 129 10.58 10.97 10.20
C GLY A 129 11.41 9.88 10.89
N GLU A 130 12.12 10.26 11.95
CA GLU A 130 12.96 9.35 12.73
C GLU A 130 12.12 8.31 13.50
N ALA A 131 11.06 8.75 14.17
CA ALA A 131 10.14 7.86 14.88
C ALA A 131 9.48 6.84 13.93
N LEU A 132 9.08 7.26 12.74
CA LEU A 132 8.49 6.35 11.75
C LEU A 132 9.53 5.41 11.13
N ILE A 133 10.75 5.86 10.89
CA ILE A 133 11.85 5.00 10.45
C ILE A 133 12.16 3.95 11.52
N ALA A 134 12.17 4.31 12.78
CA ALA A 134 12.38 3.38 13.89
C ALA A 134 11.26 2.32 14.00
N LEU A 135 10.00 2.71 13.72
CA LEU A 135 8.84 1.82 13.80
C LEU A 135 8.64 0.96 12.55
N LEU A 136 8.87 1.51 11.38
CA LEU A 136 8.46 0.93 10.10
C LEU A 136 9.64 0.52 9.20
N GLY A 137 10.88 0.85 9.61
CA GLY A 137 12.09 0.61 8.85
C GLY A 137 12.50 1.78 7.94
N LYS A 138 13.67 1.68 7.32
CA LYS A 138 14.32 2.72 6.51
C LYS A 138 13.46 3.26 5.37
N ASP A 139 12.62 2.42 4.80
CA ASP A 139 11.80 2.75 3.62
C ASP A 139 10.53 3.54 3.99
N ALA A 140 10.35 3.87 5.28
CA ALA A 140 9.24 4.69 5.76
C ALA A 140 9.33 6.19 5.38
N GLY A 141 10.36 6.60 4.65
CA GLY A 141 10.73 7.99 4.36
C GLY A 141 9.75 8.83 3.52
N GLY A 142 8.61 8.29 3.12
CA GLY A 142 7.58 9.03 2.36
C GLY A 142 6.60 9.85 3.21
N LEU A 143 6.78 9.91 4.53
CA LEU A 143 5.90 10.64 5.44
C LEU A 143 6.55 11.96 5.85
N SER A 144 6.48 12.96 4.97
CA SER A 144 6.98 14.30 5.28
C SER A 144 6.09 15.05 6.28
N ALA A 145 6.69 15.95 7.07
CA ALA A 145 5.99 16.82 8.00
C ALA A 145 4.86 17.63 7.33
N SER A 146 5.03 18.01 6.07
CA SER A 146 4.01 18.72 5.28
C SER A 146 2.72 17.90 5.07
N THR A 147 2.83 16.58 5.00
CA THR A 147 1.67 15.69 4.87
C THR A 147 0.81 15.65 6.14
N ILE A 148 1.41 15.97 7.28
CA ILE A 148 0.76 16.01 8.60
C ILE A 148 0.02 17.33 8.79
N VAL A 149 0.63 18.44 8.33
CA VAL A 149 0.08 19.80 8.46
C VAL A 149 -1.11 20.01 7.53
N CYS A 150 -1.08 19.47 6.31
CA CYS A 150 -2.14 19.69 5.31
C CYS A 150 -3.51 19.11 5.72
N ARG A 151 -3.58 18.14 6.64
CA ARG A 151 -4.85 17.63 7.20
C ARG A 151 -5.47 18.47 8.30
N ARG A 152 -4.74 19.44 8.87
CA ARG A 152 -5.24 20.32 9.91
C ARG A 152 -6.21 21.38 9.38
N SER A 153 -6.21 21.63 8.07
CA SER A 153 -7.08 22.63 7.41
C SER A 153 -8.41 22.06 6.91
N ALA A 154 -8.66 20.76 7.08
CA ALA A 154 -9.83 20.06 6.51
C ALA A 154 -10.75 19.43 7.59
N ALA A 155 -10.58 19.81 8.88
CA ALA A 155 -11.43 19.38 9.99
C ALA A 155 -12.18 20.55 10.60
#